data_82b4c54632287aee8e9375f2995afa81
#
_entry.id   82b4c54632287aee8e9375f2995afa81
#
_cell.length_a   1.000
_cell.length_b   1.000
_cell.length_c   1.000
_cell.angle_alpha   90.00
_cell.angle_beta   90.00
_cell.angle_gamma   90.00
#
_symmetry.space_group_name_H-M   'P 1'
#
loop_
_entity.id
_entity.type
_entity.pdbx_description
1 polymer ?
#
loop_
_entity_poly.entity_id
_entity_poly.type
_entity_poly.pdbx_seq_one_letter_code
_entity_poly.pdbx_strand_id
1 'polypeptide(L)'
;ILVGRSARTNAEGIAELREAVADWGYTVREVTTPPGVLHFKSDCSLLDGSTILSTPRLSASGCFEGYTVVDVAEGEEPAANSIRVNDVVFMPSGFPLTTERVRGAGFVVIELENSECQKIDGGLSCLSLRFTPR
;
A
#
# COMPACT_ATOMS: atom_id res chain seq x y z
N ILE A 1 0.28 -8.30 9.62
CA ILE A 1 0.34 -6.84 9.38
C ILE A 1 1.79 -6.48 9.11
N LEU A 2 2.08 -5.81 7.97
CA LEU A 2 3.38 -5.20 7.67
C LEU A 2 3.38 -3.77 8.18
N VAL A 3 4.39 -3.38 8.94
CA VAL A 3 4.52 -2.03 9.51
C VAL A 3 5.87 -1.45 9.13
N GLY A 4 5.83 -0.30 8.46
CA GLY A 4 7.05 0.42 8.07
C GLY A 4 7.66 1.16 9.25
N ARG A 5 8.91 0.84 9.59
CA ARG A 5 9.72 1.66 10.49
C ARG A 5 10.33 2.82 9.71
N SER A 6 10.01 4.04 10.10
CA SER A 6 10.41 5.27 9.43
C SER A 6 10.60 6.40 10.45
N ALA A 7 10.80 7.63 9.97
CA ALA A 7 10.80 8.81 10.84
C ALA A 7 9.45 9.07 11.54
N ARG A 8 8.37 8.41 11.09
CA ARG A 8 7.00 8.57 11.63
C ARG A 8 6.56 7.39 12.51
N THR A 9 7.32 6.31 12.58
CA THR A 9 6.98 5.10 13.34
C THR A 9 8.25 4.50 13.91
N ASN A 10 8.39 4.52 15.22
CA ASN A 10 9.55 3.96 15.94
C ASN A 10 9.28 2.51 16.40
N ALA A 11 10.29 1.88 16.99
CA ALA A 11 10.19 0.50 17.46
C ALA A 11 9.18 0.32 18.60
N GLU A 12 9.04 1.33 19.47
CA GLU A 12 8.10 1.30 20.59
C GLU A 12 6.65 1.26 20.09
N GLY A 13 6.28 2.16 19.15
CA GLY A 13 4.94 2.14 18.57
C GLY A 13 4.63 0.84 17.80
N ILE A 14 5.64 0.19 17.19
CA ILE A 14 5.47 -1.14 16.57
C ILE A 14 5.25 -2.20 17.64
N ALA A 15 5.94 -2.14 18.78
CA ALA A 15 5.74 -3.05 19.89
C ALA A 15 4.33 -2.90 20.50
N GLU A 16 3.89 -1.68 20.74
CA GLU A 16 2.52 -1.39 21.22
C GLU A 16 1.44 -1.91 20.24
N LEU A 17 1.63 -1.72 18.94
CA LEU A 17 0.72 -2.29 17.96
C LEU A 17 0.69 -3.82 18.03
N ARG A 18 1.86 -4.47 18.18
CA ARG A 18 1.95 -5.94 18.30
C ARG A 18 1.16 -6.47 19.49
N GLU A 19 1.27 -5.79 20.63
CA GLU A 19 0.49 -6.13 21.83
C GLU A 19 -1.01 -5.89 21.62
N ALA A 20 -1.38 -4.75 21.05
CA ALA A 20 -2.78 -4.37 20.84
C ALA A 20 -3.55 -5.34 19.92
N VAL A 21 -2.87 -5.99 18.96
CA VAL A 21 -3.53 -6.89 17.99
C VAL A 21 -3.27 -8.39 18.29
N ALA A 22 -2.53 -8.72 19.35
CA ALA A 22 -2.15 -10.09 19.66
C ALA A 22 -3.37 -11.00 19.86
N ASP A 23 -4.35 -10.55 20.62
CA ASP A 23 -5.57 -11.30 20.92
C ASP A 23 -6.48 -11.50 19.70
N TRP A 24 -6.22 -10.78 18.60
CA TRP A 24 -6.98 -10.89 17.35
C TRP A 24 -6.31 -11.85 16.35
N GLY A 25 -5.22 -12.50 16.74
CA GLY A 25 -4.50 -13.47 15.90
C GLY A 25 -3.66 -12.85 14.78
N TYR A 26 -3.36 -11.55 14.84
CA TYR A 26 -2.48 -10.90 13.88
C TYR A 26 -1.01 -11.04 14.26
N THR A 27 -0.19 -11.33 13.25
CA THR A 27 1.28 -11.21 13.36
C THR A 27 1.71 -9.86 12.80
N VAL A 28 2.52 -9.12 13.55
CA VAL A 28 3.10 -7.84 13.12
C VAL A 28 4.56 -8.05 12.73
N ARG A 29 4.87 -7.80 11.45
CA ARG A 29 6.22 -7.82 10.89
C ARG A 29 6.70 -6.40 10.63
N GLU A 30 7.80 -6.03 11.27
CA GLU A 30 8.49 -4.76 11.03
C GLU A 30 9.23 -4.79 9.69
N VAL A 31 9.14 -3.70 8.96
CA VAL A 31 9.85 -3.46 7.71
C VAL A 31 10.58 -2.13 7.83
N THR A 32 11.89 -2.11 7.60
CA THR A 32 12.63 -0.86 7.50
C THR A 32 12.36 -0.22 6.14
N THR A 33 11.76 0.98 6.14
CA THR A 33 11.49 1.70 4.90
C THR A 33 12.78 2.29 4.32
N PRO A 34 12.94 2.27 2.98
CA PRO A 34 14.04 2.99 2.32
C PRO A 34 14.00 4.49 2.60
N PRO A 35 15.14 5.19 2.49
CA PRO A 35 15.17 6.64 2.59
C PRO A 35 14.13 7.31 1.67
N GLY A 36 13.42 8.29 2.20
CA GLY A 36 12.35 9.00 1.48
C GLY A 36 10.97 8.35 1.54
N VAL A 37 10.84 7.13 2.05
CA VAL A 37 9.54 6.50 2.31
C VAL A 37 9.12 6.79 3.76
N LEU A 38 8.23 7.76 3.94
CA LEU A 38 7.74 8.14 5.27
C LEU A 38 6.60 7.24 5.74
N HIS A 39 5.69 6.89 4.84
CA HIS A 39 4.52 6.07 5.11
C HIS A 39 4.55 4.84 4.21
N PHE A 40 4.71 3.66 4.81
CA PHE A 40 4.79 2.40 4.08
C PHE A 40 3.62 2.22 3.09
N LYS A 41 2.39 2.47 3.54
CA LYS A 41 1.17 2.34 2.73
C LYS A 41 1.01 3.40 1.62
N SER A 42 1.85 4.41 1.56
CA SER A 42 1.84 5.35 0.43
C SER A 42 2.61 4.80 -0.76
N ASP A 43 3.55 3.90 -0.51
CA ASP A 43 4.41 3.28 -1.52
C ASP A 43 3.99 1.86 -1.91
N CYS A 44 2.94 1.33 -1.30
CA CYS A 44 2.40 0.01 -1.66
C CYS A 44 0.93 -0.15 -1.29
N SER A 45 0.28 -1.09 -1.96
CA SER A 45 -1.06 -1.56 -1.61
C SER A 45 -1.21 -3.06 -1.88
N LEU A 46 -2.04 -3.71 -1.07
CA LEU A 46 -2.35 -5.13 -1.23
C LEU A 46 -3.46 -5.28 -2.29
N LEU A 47 -3.16 -5.96 -3.39
CA LEU A 47 -4.10 -6.23 -4.46
C LEU A 47 -4.96 -7.48 -4.18
N ASP A 48 -4.36 -8.48 -3.52
CA ASP A 48 -5.04 -9.68 -2.99
C ASP A 48 -4.22 -10.28 -1.84
N GLY A 49 -4.53 -11.52 -1.43
CA GLY A 49 -3.83 -12.21 -0.36
C GLY A 49 -2.35 -12.48 -0.61
N SER A 50 -1.90 -12.39 -1.87
CA SER A 50 -0.54 -12.77 -2.31
C SER A 50 0.12 -11.76 -3.25
N THR A 51 -0.58 -10.73 -3.70
CA THR A 51 -0.10 -9.77 -4.70
C THR A 51 -0.06 -8.35 -4.13
N ILE A 52 1.05 -7.67 -4.32
CA ILE A 52 1.28 -6.29 -3.86
C ILE A 52 1.59 -5.40 -5.07
N LEU A 53 0.93 -4.26 -5.16
CA LEU A 53 1.36 -3.13 -5.99
C LEU A 53 2.38 -2.32 -5.18
N SER A 54 3.52 -1.99 -5.75
CA SER A 54 4.60 -1.29 -5.03
C SER A 54 5.34 -0.30 -5.91
N THR A 55 5.95 0.69 -5.28
CA THR A 55 7.00 1.46 -5.95
C THR A 55 8.27 0.62 -6.09
N PRO A 56 9.05 0.78 -7.18
CA PRO A 56 10.31 0.04 -7.36
C PRO A 56 11.31 0.22 -6.22
N ARG A 57 11.37 1.42 -5.62
CA ARG A 57 12.25 1.70 -4.46
C ARG A 57 11.90 0.86 -3.25
N LEU A 58 10.61 0.58 -3.03
CA LEU A 58 10.17 -0.22 -1.90
C LEU A 58 10.29 -1.72 -2.19
N SER A 59 9.96 -2.18 -3.40
CA SER A 59 10.11 -3.58 -3.80
C SER A 59 11.57 -4.03 -3.79
N ALA A 60 12.50 -3.16 -4.22
CA ALA A 60 13.93 -3.42 -4.19
C ALA A 60 14.51 -3.63 -2.78
N SER A 61 13.81 -3.21 -1.73
CA SER A 61 14.23 -3.46 -0.34
C SER A 61 14.08 -4.93 0.10
N GLY A 62 13.42 -5.78 -0.70
CA GLY A 62 13.16 -7.18 -0.38
C GLY A 62 12.09 -7.40 0.71
N CYS A 63 11.36 -6.35 1.09
CA CYS A 63 10.40 -6.43 2.20
C CYS A 63 9.16 -7.28 1.90
N PHE A 64 8.93 -7.62 0.64
CA PHE A 64 7.77 -8.38 0.16
C PHE A 64 8.07 -9.85 -0.13
N GLU A 65 9.06 -10.43 0.55
CA GLU A 65 9.34 -11.86 0.42
C GLU A 65 8.08 -12.70 0.64
N GLY A 66 7.81 -13.61 -0.30
CA GLY A 66 6.60 -14.46 -0.30
C GLY A 66 5.40 -13.85 -1.00
N TYR A 67 5.50 -12.63 -1.55
CA TYR A 67 4.46 -11.99 -2.34
C TYR A 67 4.87 -11.88 -3.82
N THR A 68 3.87 -11.92 -4.69
CA THR A 68 4.01 -11.43 -6.07
C THR A 68 3.98 -9.90 -6.05
N VAL A 69 4.95 -9.26 -6.69
CA VAL A 69 5.00 -7.79 -6.73
C VAL A 69 4.73 -7.30 -8.15
N VAL A 70 3.81 -6.37 -8.25
CA VAL A 70 3.57 -5.56 -9.45
C VAL A 70 4.17 -4.19 -9.18
N ASP A 71 5.24 -3.82 -9.87
CA ASP A 71 5.82 -2.49 -9.73
C ASP A 71 5.04 -1.47 -10.55
N VAL A 72 4.80 -0.30 -9.94
CA VAL A 72 4.27 0.86 -10.67
C VAL A 72 5.24 1.27 -11.79
N ALA A 73 4.73 1.96 -12.80
CA ALA A 73 5.58 2.50 -13.85
C ALA A 73 6.41 3.68 -13.31
N GLU A 74 7.56 3.91 -13.93
CA GLU A 74 8.41 5.05 -13.62
C GLU A 74 7.64 6.36 -13.85
N GLY A 75 7.70 7.27 -12.87
CA GLY A 75 6.94 8.51 -12.87
C GLY A 75 5.47 8.38 -12.45
N GLU A 76 5.01 7.17 -12.14
CA GLU A 76 3.64 6.89 -11.70
C GLU A 76 3.57 6.40 -10.24
N GLU A 77 4.55 6.75 -9.40
CA GLU A 77 4.68 6.29 -8.01
C GLU A 77 3.41 6.53 -7.16
N PRO A 78 2.64 7.61 -7.34
CA PRO A 78 1.41 7.82 -6.57
C PRO A 78 0.34 6.73 -6.80
N ALA A 79 0.40 6.01 -7.93
CA ALA A 79 -0.49 4.89 -8.21
C ALA A 79 -0.35 3.74 -7.21
N ALA A 80 0.79 3.62 -6.53
CA ALA A 80 1.00 2.60 -5.50
C ALA A 80 0.03 2.75 -4.32
N ASN A 81 -0.49 3.97 -4.08
CA ASN A 81 -1.50 4.23 -3.05
C ASN A 81 -2.92 3.95 -3.57
N SER A 82 -3.16 2.71 -3.93
CA SER A 82 -4.45 2.17 -4.36
C SER A 82 -5.17 1.48 -3.21
N ILE A 83 -6.41 1.07 -3.43
CA ILE A 83 -7.18 0.30 -2.44
C ILE A 83 -8.03 -0.76 -3.13
N ARG A 84 -7.96 -2.00 -2.66
CA ARG A 84 -8.90 -3.04 -3.09
C ARG A 84 -10.12 -3.08 -2.18
N VAL A 85 -11.30 -3.08 -2.78
CA VAL A 85 -12.57 -3.33 -2.11
C VAL A 85 -13.28 -4.44 -2.87
N ASN A 86 -13.54 -5.54 -2.22
CA ASN A 86 -14.05 -6.77 -2.84
C ASN A 86 -13.14 -7.21 -4.02
N ASP A 87 -13.69 -7.28 -5.23
CA ASP A 87 -12.98 -7.74 -6.42
C ASP A 87 -12.44 -6.59 -7.30
N VAL A 88 -12.53 -5.35 -6.82
CA VAL A 88 -12.15 -4.16 -7.58
C VAL A 88 -10.98 -3.45 -6.91
N VAL A 89 -9.98 -3.09 -7.69
CA VAL A 89 -8.89 -2.19 -7.29
C VAL A 89 -9.25 -0.78 -7.71
N PHE A 90 -9.41 0.11 -6.74
CA PHE A 90 -9.55 1.54 -6.98
C PHE A 90 -8.15 2.16 -7.03
N MET A 91 -7.86 2.82 -8.13
CA MET A 91 -6.58 3.50 -8.36
C MET A 91 -6.80 4.99 -8.59
N PRO A 92 -5.86 5.85 -8.20
CA PRO A 92 -5.93 7.25 -8.61
C PRO A 92 -5.83 7.34 -10.13
N SER A 93 -6.59 8.24 -10.75
CA SER A 93 -6.54 8.51 -12.19
C SER A 93 -5.24 9.20 -12.61
N GLY A 94 -4.91 9.11 -13.89
CA GLY A 94 -3.73 9.77 -14.47
C GLY A 94 -2.46 8.90 -14.50
N PHE A 95 -2.57 7.60 -14.23
CA PHE A 95 -1.45 6.64 -14.20
C PHE A 95 -1.68 5.45 -15.14
N PRO A 96 -1.74 5.70 -16.48
CA PRO A 96 -2.21 4.70 -17.43
C PRO A 96 -1.31 3.47 -17.53
N LEU A 97 0.02 3.62 -17.43
CA LEU A 97 0.94 2.49 -17.56
C LEU A 97 0.82 1.54 -16.36
N THR A 98 0.67 2.07 -15.16
CA THR A 98 0.44 1.28 -13.95
C THR A 98 -0.92 0.62 -13.98
N THR A 99 -1.95 1.34 -14.43
CA THR A 99 -3.30 0.79 -14.62
C THR A 99 -3.28 -0.43 -15.56
N GLU A 100 -2.55 -0.33 -16.68
CA GLU A 100 -2.39 -1.47 -17.61
C GLU A 100 -1.66 -2.65 -16.97
N ARG A 101 -0.60 -2.40 -16.19
CA ARG A 101 0.10 -3.46 -15.45
C ARG A 101 -0.80 -4.20 -14.48
N VAL A 102 -1.61 -3.47 -13.71
CA VAL A 102 -2.53 -4.06 -12.74
C VAL A 102 -3.64 -4.85 -13.43
N ARG A 103 -4.19 -4.32 -14.54
CA ARG A 103 -5.16 -5.05 -15.39
C ARG A 103 -4.52 -6.31 -16.01
N GLY A 104 -3.29 -6.19 -16.51
CA GLY A 104 -2.52 -7.31 -17.06
C GLY A 104 -2.22 -8.40 -16.03
N ALA A 105 -2.13 -8.04 -14.76
CA ALA A 105 -2.02 -8.98 -13.64
C ALA A 105 -3.37 -9.63 -13.25
N GLY A 106 -4.46 -9.33 -13.95
CA GLY A 106 -5.77 -9.95 -13.78
C GLY A 106 -6.75 -9.21 -12.86
N PHE A 107 -6.43 -7.99 -12.47
CA PHE A 107 -7.31 -7.21 -11.58
C PHE A 107 -8.27 -6.31 -12.35
N VAL A 108 -9.50 -6.19 -11.84
CA VAL A 108 -10.47 -5.19 -12.30
C VAL A 108 -10.10 -3.85 -11.67
N VAL A 109 -9.84 -2.83 -12.50
CA VAL A 109 -9.41 -1.50 -12.04
C VAL A 109 -10.48 -0.46 -12.37
N ILE A 110 -10.85 0.31 -11.35
CA ILE A 110 -11.63 1.55 -11.46
C ILE A 110 -10.73 2.71 -11.06
N GLU A 111 -10.58 3.68 -11.97
CA GLU A 111 -9.81 4.89 -11.74
C GLU A 111 -10.69 5.95 -11.09
N LEU A 112 -10.17 6.59 -10.04
CA LEU A 112 -10.83 7.66 -9.30
C LEU A 112 -10.03 8.96 -9.40
N GLU A 113 -10.72 10.06 -9.63
CA GLU A 113 -10.11 11.37 -9.58
C GLU A 113 -9.70 11.70 -8.13
N ASN A 114 -8.41 11.96 -7.93
CA ASN A 114 -7.81 12.20 -6.61
C ASN A 114 -6.84 13.40 -6.61
N SER A 115 -6.79 14.18 -7.67
CA SER A 115 -5.81 15.26 -7.85
C SER A 115 -5.87 16.32 -6.75
N GLU A 116 -7.07 16.66 -6.27
CA GLU A 116 -7.22 17.65 -5.20
C GLU A 116 -6.70 17.12 -3.84
N CYS A 117 -6.94 15.83 -3.55
CA CYS A 117 -6.45 15.22 -2.32
C CYS A 117 -4.92 15.03 -2.35
N GLN A 118 -4.36 14.76 -3.51
CA GLN A 118 -2.90 14.65 -3.68
C GLN A 118 -2.15 15.94 -3.34
N LYS A 119 -2.77 17.10 -3.52
CA LYS A 119 -2.17 18.40 -3.13
C LYS A 119 -1.88 18.54 -1.64
N ILE A 120 -2.51 17.70 -0.82
CA ILE A 120 -2.32 17.63 0.64
C ILE A 120 -1.80 16.26 1.08
N ASP A 121 -1.04 15.58 0.21
CA ASP A 121 -0.49 14.24 0.44
C ASP A 121 -1.56 13.15 0.70
N GLY A 122 -2.81 13.38 0.28
CA GLY A 122 -3.92 12.45 0.46
C GLY A 122 -4.01 11.42 -0.67
N GLY A 123 -3.70 10.15 -0.38
CA GLY A 123 -3.96 9.02 -1.29
C GLY A 123 -5.26 8.31 -0.95
N LEU A 124 -5.69 7.37 -1.80
CA LEU A 124 -6.94 6.63 -1.62
C LEU A 124 -6.98 5.85 -0.32
N SER A 125 -5.88 5.18 0.04
CA SER A 125 -5.80 4.44 1.31
C SER A 125 -5.74 5.38 2.52
N CYS A 126 -5.25 6.61 2.36
CA CYS A 126 -5.17 7.59 3.44
C CYS A 126 -6.56 8.12 3.81
N LEU A 127 -7.47 8.19 2.83
CA LEU A 127 -8.82 8.75 2.95
C LEU A 127 -9.88 7.66 3.18
N SER A 128 -9.47 6.41 3.43
CA SER A 128 -10.37 5.29 3.61
C SER A 128 -10.25 4.67 5.00
N LEU A 129 -11.38 4.21 5.53
CA LEU A 129 -11.48 3.39 6.73
C LEU A 129 -12.27 2.13 6.38
N ARG A 130 -11.69 0.96 6.68
CA ARG A 130 -12.32 -0.35 6.42
C ARG A 130 -12.60 -1.05 7.73
N PHE A 131 -13.84 -1.48 7.91
CA PHE A 131 -14.27 -2.22 9.08
C PHE A 131 -15.42 -3.16 8.73
N THR A 132 -15.62 -4.17 9.55
CA THR A 132 -16.82 -5.01 9.49
C THR A 132 -17.80 -4.46 10.53
N PRO A 133 -19.00 -4.01 10.11
CA PRO A 133 -20.01 -3.55 11.07
C PRO A 133 -20.43 -4.72 11.97
N ARG A 134 -20.68 -4.43 13.22
CA ARG A 134 -21.23 -5.39 14.20
C ARG A 134 -22.72 -5.51 14.07
#